data_2df5bc54127edf438418e50ee9045b8c
#
_entry.id   2df5bc54127edf438418e50ee9045b8c
#
_cell.length_a   1.000
_cell.length_b   1.000
_cell.length_c   1.000
_cell.angle_alpha   90.00
_cell.angle_beta   90.00
_cell.angle_gamma   90.00
#
_symmetry.space_group_name_H-M   'P 1'
#
loop_
_entity.id
_entity.type
_entity.pdbx_description
1 polymer ?
#
loop_
_entity_poly.entity_id
_entity_poly.type
_entity_poly.pdbx_seq_one_letter_code
_entity_poly.pdbx_strand_id
1 'polypeptide(L)'
;MNNKPIRQVTDEEIRTFQEDGVVCLRGFFDADWVERLRDLIDEDIAAPSGMVKSIDAKGASGFFFGDTFVCHHLDGFKDAVFNSPAAEIAASVLKAKKVNLLFDQILVKEPDTSTPTPWHQDYTYWPVAGDQVATLWLALDPVTFDSGAVEYLRGSHRWGKKFLAISFDPDQKYEEELPEVP
;
A
#
# COMPACT_ATOMS: atom_id res chain seq x y z
N MET A 1 -15.29 6.87 14.17
CA MET A 1 -14.46 5.90 13.39
C MET A 1 -15.02 4.50 13.56
N ASN A 2 -15.28 3.81 12.46
CA ASN A 2 -15.81 2.44 12.51
C ASN A 2 -14.67 1.43 12.78
N ASN A 3 -14.93 0.47 13.67
CA ASN A 3 -13.99 -0.63 13.96
C ASN A 3 -14.29 -1.92 13.17
N LYS A 4 -15.35 -1.91 12.39
CA LYS A 4 -15.73 -2.97 11.45
C LYS A 4 -16.05 -2.34 10.11
N PRO A 5 -15.91 -3.08 9.02
CA PRO A 5 -16.30 -2.61 7.70
C PRO A 5 -17.74 -2.08 7.70
N ILE A 6 -17.98 -0.93 7.04
CA ILE A 6 -19.33 -0.36 6.89
C ILE A 6 -20.27 -1.34 6.17
N ARG A 7 -19.69 -2.13 5.28
CA ARG A 7 -20.37 -3.25 4.59
C ARG A 7 -19.47 -4.47 4.54
N GLN A 8 -20.05 -5.62 4.35
CA GLN A 8 -19.26 -6.84 4.14
C GLN A 8 -18.61 -6.86 2.75
N VAL A 9 -17.46 -7.52 2.66
CA VAL A 9 -16.84 -7.88 1.38
C VAL A 9 -17.74 -8.93 0.72
N THR A 10 -18.15 -8.70 -0.51
CA THR A 10 -19.03 -9.61 -1.24
C THR A 10 -18.27 -10.82 -1.78
N ASP A 11 -18.99 -11.91 -2.04
CA ASP A 11 -18.40 -13.11 -2.66
C ASP A 11 -17.77 -12.80 -4.03
N GLU A 12 -18.33 -11.84 -4.77
CA GLU A 12 -17.78 -11.40 -6.05
C GLU A 12 -16.45 -10.64 -5.87
N GLU A 13 -16.36 -9.74 -4.89
CA GLU A 13 -15.12 -9.03 -4.57
C GLU A 13 -14.02 -10.00 -4.10
N ILE A 14 -14.39 -11.00 -3.28
CA ILE A 14 -13.48 -12.05 -2.86
C ILE A 14 -12.99 -12.85 -4.07
N ARG A 15 -13.89 -13.25 -4.97
CA ARG A 15 -13.54 -13.97 -6.19
C ARG A 15 -12.62 -13.15 -7.08
N THR A 16 -12.94 -11.88 -7.30
CA THR A 16 -12.10 -10.95 -8.07
C THR A 16 -10.69 -10.89 -7.51
N PHE A 17 -10.54 -10.71 -6.19
CA PHE A 17 -9.21 -10.72 -5.56
C PHE A 17 -8.47 -12.04 -5.78
N GLN A 18 -9.14 -13.17 -5.64
CA GLN A 18 -8.53 -14.49 -5.84
C GLN A 18 -8.12 -14.75 -7.30
N GLU A 19 -8.87 -14.25 -8.27
CA GLU A 19 -8.63 -14.45 -9.69
C GLU A 19 -7.65 -13.42 -10.26
N ASP A 20 -7.79 -12.16 -9.90
CA ASP A 20 -7.02 -11.05 -10.46
C ASP A 20 -5.79 -10.67 -9.63
N GLY A 21 -5.76 -11.04 -8.34
CA GLY A 21 -4.71 -10.65 -7.40
C GLY A 21 -4.89 -9.23 -6.86
N VAL A 22 -5.95 -8.55 -7.25
CA VAL A 22 -6.30 -7.20 -6.81
C VAL A 22 -7.81 -7.02 -6.84
N VAL A 23 -8.33 -6.18 -5.95
CA VAL A 23 -9.74 -5.74 -5.96
C VAL A 23 -9.84 -4.33 -5.42
N CYS A 24 -10.67 -3.50 -6.05
CA CYS A 24 -10.98 -2.16 -5.56
C CYS A 24 -12.21 -2.22 -4.67
N LEU A 25 -12.02 -1.99 -3.39
CA LEU A 25 -13.07 -2.01 -2.37
C LEU A 25 -13.45 -0.58 -1.98
N ARG A 26 -14.73 -0.23 -2.12
CA ARG A 26 -15.23 1.13 -1.86
C ARG A 26 -16.20 1.13 -0.68
N GLY A 27 -16.11 2.21 0.16
CA GLY A 27 -17.06 2.45 1.24
C GLY A 27 -16.94 1.48 2.42
N PHE A 28 -15.72 1.15 2.82
CA PHE A 28 -15.43 0.28 3.97
C PHE A 28 -15.01 1.06 5.21
N PHE A 29 -14.36 2.19 5.01
CA PHE A 29 -13.94 3.11 6.05
C PHE A 29 -14.88 4.31 6.08
N ASP A 30 -15.17 4.85 7.27
CA ASP A 30 -15.87 6.11 7.42
C ASP A 30 -14.93 7.32 7.19
N ALA A 31 -15.53 8.48 7.02
CA ALA A 31 -14.78 9.71 6.80
C ALA A 31 -13.88 10.07 7.98
N ASP A 32 -14.27 9.71 9.20
CA ASP A 32 -13.50 10.01 10.41
C ASP A 32 -12.14 9.29 10.40
N TRP A 33 -12.06 8.07 9.84
CA TRP A 33 -10.77 7.40 9.64
C TRP A 33 -9.91 8.12 8.61
N VAL A 34 -10.50 8.59 7.51
CA VAL A 34 -9.75 9.31 6.47
C VAL A 34 -9.15 10.59 7.05
N GLU A 35 -9.95 11.40 7.73
CA GLU A 35 -9.47 12.63 8.35
C GLU A 35 -8.42 12.34 9.44
N ARG A 36 -8.67 11.36 10.30
CA ARG A 36 -7.71 11.01 11.35
C ARG A 36 -6.37 10.55 10.79
N LEU A 37 -6.38 9.77 9.71
CA LEU A 37 -5.14 9.31 9.07
C LEU A 37 -4.40 10.46 8.38
N ARG A 38 -5.10 11.45 7.82
CA ARG A 38 -4.46 12.67 7.31
C ARG A 38 -3.74 13.43 8.41
N ASP A 39 -4.41 13.69 9.55
CA ASP A 39 -3.78 14.34 10.70
C ASP A 39 -2.53 13.58 11.16
N LEU A 40 -2.60 12.25 11.21
CA LEU A 40 -1.48 11.41 11.63
C LEU A 40 -0.31 11.43 10.62
N ILE A 41 -0.59 11.57 9.33
CA ILE A 41 0.44 11.75 8.32
C ILE A 41 1.15 13.09 8.49
N ASP A 42 0.41 14.16 8.79
CA ASP A 42 0.99 15.47 9.08
C ASP A 42 1.85 15.42 10.36
N GLU A 43 1.43 14.68 11.37
CA GLU A 43 2.22 14.43 12.59
C GLU A 43 3.52 13.69 12.26
N ASP A 44 3.46 12.66 11.40
CA ASP A 44 4.63 11.87 11.00
C ASP A 44 5.60 12.67 10.12
N ILE A 45 5.11 13.46 9.18
CA ILE A 45 5.95 14.36 8.36
C ILE A 45 6.69 15.37 9.24
N ALA A 46 6.03 15.89 10.28
CA ALA A 46 6.63 16.87 11.19
C ALA A 46 7.69 16.23 12.12
N ALA A 47 7.54 14.96 12.48
CA ALA A 47 8.44 14.22 13.36
C ALA A 47 8.57 12.75 12.91
N PRO A 48 9.22 12.49 11.79
CA PRO A 48 9.25 11.18 11.18
C PRO A 48 10.02 10.14 11.99
N SER A 49 9.73 8.87 11.72
CA SER A 49 10.49 7.74 12.29
C SER A 49 11.93 7.72 11.75
N GLY A 50 12.77 6.86 12.33
CA GLY A 50 14.11 6.61 11.81
C GLY A 50 14.14 5.77 10.50
N MET A 51 12.98 5.36 10.00
CA MET A 51 12.82 4.53 8.78
C MET A 51 12.34 5.32 7.56
N VAL A 52 12.30 6.64 7.68
CA VAL A 52 11.88 7.53 6.59
C VAL A 52 12.77 7.39 5.36
N LYS A 53 12.14 7.41 4.20
CA LYS A 53 12.81 7.52 2.90
C LYS A 53 12.22 8.70 2.13
N SER A 54 13.05 9.67 1.81
CA SER A 54 12.74 10.66 0.77
C SER A 54 13.18 10.08 -0.57
N ILE A 55 12.26 10.01 -1.53
CA ILE A 55 12.52 9.45 -2.87
C ILE A 55 12.53 10.58 -3.90
N ASP A 56 13.10 11.71 -3.54
CA ASP A 56 13.16 12.86 -4.45
C ASP A 56 14.25 12.67 -5.50
N ALA A 57 13.88 12.78 -6.77
CA ALA A 57 14.85 12.94 -7.83
C ALA A 57 15.62 14.24 -7.62
N LYS A 58 16.94 14.21 -7.74
CA LYS A 58 17.78 15.42 -7.64
C LYS A 58 17.26 16.49 -8.60
N GLY A 59 16.78 17.61 -8.05
CA GLY A 59 16.25 18.74 -8.81
C GLY A 59 14.75 18.68 -9.12
N ALA A 60 14.01 17.73 -8.57
CA ALA A 60 12.55 17.73 -8.62
C ALA A 60 12.00 18.87 -7.75
N SER A 61 10.92 19.49 -8.19
CA SER A 61 10.19 20.51 -7.42
C SER A 61 9.18 19.92 -6.45
N GLY A 62 8.82 18.62 -6.63
CA GLY A 62 7.88 17.90 -5.79
C GLY A 62 8.56 17.13 -4.66
N PHE A 63 7.78 16.72 -3.70
CA PHE A 63 8.21 15.97 -2.53
C PHE A 63 7.58 14.57 -2.54
N PHE A 64 8.41 13.54 -2.39
CA PHE A 64 7.93 12.17 -2.19
C PHE A 64 8.47 11.66 -0.85
N PHE A 65 7.56 11.54 0.10
CA PHE A 65 7.82 11.07 1.44
C PHE A 65 7.33 9.64 1.61
N GLY A 66 8.14 8.80 2.24
CA GLY A 66 7.76 7.46 2.65
C GLY A 66 8.29 7.14 4.03
N ASP A 67 7.43 6.63 4.90
CA ASP A 67 7.85 6.08 6.19
C ASP A 67 7.26 4.68 6.39
N THR A 68 7.95 3.83 7.15
CA THR A 68 7.56 2.45 7.40
C THR A 68 7.60 2.12 8.89
N PHE A 69 6.77 1.16 9.31
CA PHE A 69 6.62 0.79 10.72
C PHE A 69 6.13 1.92 11.61
N VAL A 70 5.33 2.82 11.04
CA VAL A 70 4.85 4.03 11.72
C VAL A 70 4.00 3.69 12.94
N CYS A 71 3.29 2.57 12.93
CA CYS A 71 2.53 2.07 14.08
C CYS A 71 3.40 1.77 15.33
N HIS A 72 4.72 1.67 15.18
CA HIS A 72 5.65 1.56 16.31
C HIS A 72 6.13 2.92 16.83
N HIS A 73 5.89 3.97 16.07
CA HIS A 73 6.31 5.33 16.35
C HIS A 73 5.15 6.21 16.82
N LEU A 74 3.98 6.12 16.15
CA LEU A 74 2.79 6.89 16.45
C LEU A 74 1.65 5.99 16.94
N ASP A 75 1.16 6.23 18.16
CA ASP A 75 0.05 5.48 18.77
C ASP A 75 -1.24 5.56 17.93
N GLY A 76 -1.47 6.67 17.23
CA GLY A 76 -2.61 6.83 16.33
C GLY A 76 -2.57 5.86 15.13
N PHE A 77 -1.40 5.60 14.54
CA PHE A 77 -1.23 4.58 13.52
C PHE A 77 -1.38 3.17 14.08
N LYS A 78 -0.91 2.94 15.30
CA LYS A 78 -1.15 1.67 16.00
C LYS A 78 -2.65 1.42 16.19
N ASP A 79 -3.40 2.45 16.58
CA ASP A 79 -4.86 2.38 16.66
C ASP A 79 -5.49 2.08 15.30
N ALA A 80 -5.07 2.77 14.25
CA ALA A 80 -5.55 2.53 12.88
C ALA A 80 -5.30 1.10 12.42
N VAL A 81 -4.13 0.54 12.65
CA VAL A 81 -3.78 -0.82 12.24
C VAL A 81 -4.61 -1.87 12.98
N PHE A 82 -4.81 -1.73 14.30
CA PHE A 82 -5.42 -2.78 15.12
C PHE A 82 -6.92 -2.61 15.36
N ASN A 83 -7.46 -1.40 15.26
CA ASN A 83 -8.84 -1.10 15.60
C ASN A 83 -9.69 -0.60 14.42
N SER A 84 -9.10 -0.43 13.22
CA SER A 84 -9.84 -0.12 12.01
C SER A 84 -10.40 -1.39 11.32
N PRO A 85 -11.22 -1.25 10.27
CA PRO A 85 -11.74 -2.37 9.48
C PRO A 85 -10.69 -3.17 8.72
N ALA A 86 -9.45 -2.69 8.61
CA ALA A 86 -8.40 -3.23 7.74
C ALA A 86 -8.18 -4.74 7.91
N ALA A 87 -8.06 -5.20 9.15
CA ALA A 87 -7.82 -6.62 9.43
C ALA A 87 -8.97 -7.53 9.00
N GLU A 88 -10.22 -7.10 9.19
CA GLU A 88 -11.40 -7.88 8.78
C GLU A 88 -11.54 -7.92 7.26
N ILE A 89 -11.24 -6.82 6.56
CA ILE A 89 -11.20 -6.75 5.10
C ILE A 89 -10.14 -7.71 4.56
N ALA A 90 -8.92 -7.64 5.07
CA ALA A 90 -7.82 -8.51 4.67
C ALA A 90 -8.15 -9.99 4.91
N ALA A 91 -8.69 -10.33 6.09
CA ALA A 91 -9.11 -11.69 6.40
C ALA A 91 -10.16 -12.21 5.40
N SER A 92 -11.11 -11.36 5.00
CA SER A 92 -12.18 -11.72 4.06
C SER A 92 -11.62 -12.06 2.68
N VAL A 93 -10.80 -11.19 2.08
CA VAL A 93 -10.24 -11.42 0.73
C VAL A 93 -9.24 -12.57 0.70
N LEU A 94 -8.49 -12.77 1.77
CA LEU A 94 -7.55 -13.89 1.93
C LEU A 94 -8.23 -15.21 2.34
N LYS A 95 -9.54 -15.21 2.66
CA LYS A 95 -10.25 -16.35 3.24
C LYS A 95 -9.53 -16.92 4.47
N ALA A 96 -8.97 -16.04 5.27
CA ALA A 96 -8.19 -16.40 6.44
C ALA A 96 -9.00 -16.22 7.72
N LYS A 97 -8.82 -17.12 8.69
CA LYS A 97 -9.44 -16.98 10.03
C LYS A 97 -8.70 -15.98 10.92
N LYS A 98 -7.44 -15.69 10.59
CA LYS A 98 -6.55 -14.80 11.32
C LYS A 98 -5.59 -14.15 10.34
N VAL A 99 -5.36 -12.88 10.50
CA VAL A 99 -4.29 -12.13 9.82
C VAL A 99 -3.31 -11.59 10.85
N ASN A 100 -2.06 -11.45 10.46
CA ASN A 100 -1.03 -10.80 11.25
C ASN A 100 -0.54 -9.60 10.45
N LEU A 101 -0.32 -8.48 11.13
CA LEU A 101 0.35 -7.34 10.53
C LEU A 101 1.80 -7.72 10.23
N LEU A 102 2.25 -7.44 9.02
CA LEU A 102 3.66 -7.50 8.67
C LEU A 102 4.32 -6.15 8.94
N PHE A 103 3.81 -5.10 8.33
CA PHE A 103 4.19 -3.71 8.58
C PHE A 103 3.12 -2.77 8.02
N ASP A 104 3.23 -1.51 8.36
CA ASP A 104 2.49 -0.39 7.78
C ASP A 104 3.46 0.57 7.08
N GLN A 105 2.95 1.29 6.10
CA GLN A 105 3.72 2.24 5.32
C GLN A 105 2.86 3.45 4.96
N ILE A 106 3.45 4.62 5.04
CA ILE A 106 2.93 5.87 4.51
C ILE A 106 3.65 6.18 3.21
N LEU A 107 2.91 6.66 2.21
CA LEU A 107 3.44 7.18 0.96
C LEU A 107 2.72 8.48 0.63
N VAL A 108 3.45 9.59 0.57
CA VAL A 108 2.93 10.91 0.22
C VAL A 108 3.65 11.42 -1.01
N LYS A 109 2.91 11.65 -2.07
CA LYS A 109 3.40 12.32 -3.29
C LYS A 109 2.74 13.69 -3.39
N GLU A 110 3.53 14.73 -3.26
CA GLU A 110 3.07 16.09 -3.50
C GLU A 110 2.98 16.41 -5.01
N PRO A 111 2.21 17.43 -5.40
CA PRO A 111 2.18 17.90 -6.77
C PRO A 111 3.60 18.17 -7.32
N ASP A 112 3.75 18.00 -8.62
CA ASP A 112 5.04 18.17 -9.33
C ASP A 112 6.13 17.14 -8.98
N THR A 113 5.79 16.06 -8.26
CA THR A 113 6.67 14.90 -8.10
C THR A 113 6.74 14.14 -9.42
N SER A 114 7.90 14.13 -10.06
CA SER A 114 8.09 13.54 -11.39
C SER A 114 8.56 12.09 -11.37
N THR A 115 8.83 11.53 -10.19
CA THR A 115 9.37 10.17 -10.08
C THR A 115 8.25 9.12 -10.13
N PRO A 116 8.13 8.35 -11.23
CA PRO A 116 7.15 7.27 -11.28
C PRO A 116 7.59 6.12 -10.37
N THR A 117 6.61 5.43 -9.81
CA THR A 117 6.87 4.15 -9.15
C THR A 117 7.03 3.08 -10.23
N PRO A 118 8.18 2.40 -10.32
CA PRO A 118 8.37 1.36 -11.33
C PRO A 118 7.48 0.16 -11.06
N TRP A 119 7.18 -0.61 -12.12
CA TRP A 119 6.48 -1.89 -11.98
C TRP A 119 7.30 -2.84 -11.11
N HIS A 120 6.70 -3.40 -10.07
CA HIS A 120 7.35 -4.32 -9.14
C HIS A 120 6.34 -5.28 -8.51
N GLN A 121 6.84 -6.27 -7.83
CA GLN A 121 6.06 -7.13 -6.95
C GLN A 121 6.41 -6.77 -5.50
N ASP A 122 5.43 -6.35 -4.70
CA ASP A 122 5.63 -6.03 -3.27
C ASP A 122 6.27 -7.17 -2.49
N TYR A 123 5.84 -8.39 -2.80
CA TYR A 123 6.30 -9.59 -2.13
C TYR A 123 7.83 -9.76 -2.09
N THR A 124 8.55 -9.24 -3.09
CA THR A 124 10.01 -9.41 -3.18
C THR A 124 10.79 -8.57 -2.16
N TYR A 125 10.13 -7.59 -1.55
CA TYR A 125 10.72 -6.76 -0.50
C TYR A 125 10.49 -7.31 0.91
N TRP A 126 9.69 -8.39 1.04
CA TRP A 126 9.25 -8.86 2.34
C TRP A 126 9.93 -10.17 2.75
N PRO A 127 10.41 -10.29 4.00
CA PRO A 127 11.04 -11.49 4.52
C PRO A 127 10.01 -12.53 4.95
N VAL A 128 9.06 -12.84 4.05
CA VAL A 128 7.98 -13.81 4.30
C VAL A 128 7.92 -14.86 3.21
N ALA A 129 7.35 -16.01 3.52
CA ALA A 129 7.08 -17.08 2.58
C ALA A 129 5.60 -17.50 2.67
N GLY A 130 5.03 -17.92 1.53
CA GLY A 130 3.64 -18.33 1.42
C GLY A 130 2.82 -17.41 0.53
N ASP A 131 1.60 -17.82 0.21
CA ASP A 131 0.75 -17.15 -0.78
C ASP A 131 -0.38 -16.34 -0.14
N GLN A 132 -0.61 -16.47 1.16
CA GLN A 132 -1.63 -15.72 1.89
C GLN A 132 -1.05 -14.41 2.45
N VAL A 133 -0.64 -13.54 1.55
CA VAL A 133 -0.11 -12.20 1.85
C VAL A 133 -0.88 -11.19 1.01
N ALA A 134 -1.25 -10.07 1.60
CA ALA A 134 -1.94 -8.99 0.89
C ALA A 134 -1.52 -7.64 1.45
N THR A 135 -1.51 -6.64 0.59
CA THR A 135 -1.40 -5.22 0.94
C THR A 135 -2.77 -4.58 0.86
N LEU A 136 -3.13 -3.79 1.85
CA LEU A 136 -4.29 -2.91 1.79
C LEU A 136 -3.76 -1.49 1.52
N TRP A 137 -4.00 -0.99 0.31
CA TRP A 137 -3.70 0.38 -0.06
C TRP A 137 -4.94 1.25 0.16
N LEU A 138 -4.87 2.19 1.08
CA LEU A 138 -5.97 3.09 1.43
C LEU A 138 -5.69 4.48 0.89
N ALA A 139 -6.50 4.92 -0.08
CA ALA A 139 -6.46 6.28 -0.59
C ALA A 139 -7.09 7.23 0.42
N LEU A 140 -6.36 8.27 0.81
CA LEU A 140 -6.86 9.32 1.70
C LEU A 140 -7.37 10.55 0.92
N ASP A 141 -6.97 10.69 -0.34
CA ASP A 141 -7.42 11.72 -1.26
C ASP A 141 -8.14 11.11 -2.46
N PRO A 142 -8.93 11.90 -3.21
CA PRO A 142 -9.47 11.45 -4.49
C PRO A 142 -8.33 11.12 -5.45
N VAL A 143 -8.26 9.84 -5.87
CA VAL A 143 -7.20 9.35 -6.73
C VAL A 143 -7.73 9.12 -8.13
N THR A 144 -7.03 9.70 -9.11
CA THR A 144 -7.27 9.53 -10.54
C THR A 144 -5.97 9.10 -11.22
N PHE A 145 -6.04 8.76 -12.50
CA PHE A 145 -4.85 8.46 -13.30
C PHE A 145 -3.82 9.60 -13.24
N ASP A 146 -4.28 10.85 -13.30
CA ASP A 146 -3.41 12.03 -13.27
C ASP A 146 -2.89 12.39 -11.88
N SER A 147 -3.46 11.82 -10.82
CA SER A 147 -3.07 12.08 -9.42
C SER A 147 -2.37 10.88 -8.76
N GLY A 148 -1.81 9.96 -9.55
CA GLY A 148 -0.97 8.88 -9.05
C GLY A 148 -1.73 7.63 -8.60
N ALA A 149 -2.84 7.28 -9.27
CA ALA A 149 -3.48 5.99 -9.07
C ALA A 149 -2.49 4.85 -9.29
N VAL A 150 -2.55 3.85 -8.41
CA VAL A 150 -1.73 2.64 -8.57
C VAL A 150 -2.37 1.74 -9.62
N GLU A 151 -1.57 1.32 -10.60
CA GLU A 151 -1.95 0.37 -11.62
C GLU A 151 -1.50 -1.04 -11.25
N TYR A 152 -2.33 -2.02 -11.53
CA TYR A 152 -2.07 -3.42 -11.22
C TYR A 152 -2.21 -4.29 -12.45
N LEU A 153 -1.27 -5.21 -12.64
CA LEU A 153 -1.35 -6.20 -13.71
C LEU A 153 -2.15 -7.42 -13.23
N ARG A 154 -3.35 -7.57 -13.75
CA ARG A 154 -4.29 -8.63 -13.36
C ARG A 154 -3.70 -10.02 -13.57
N GLY A 155 -3.80 -10.85 -12.55
CA GLY A 155 -3.33 -12.23 -12.60
C GLY A 155 -1.82 -12.42 -12.45
N SER A 156 -1.04 -11.34 -12.28
CA SER A 156 0.43 -11.40 -12.13
C SER A 156 0.89 -12.22 -10.91
N HIS A 157 0.09 -12.26 -9.85
CA HIS A 157 0.35 -13.09 -8.67
C HIS A 157 0.41 -14.60 -8.97
N ARG A 158 -0.11 -15.05 -10.13
CA ARG A 158 -0.12 -16.46 -10.55
C ARG A 158 0.99 -16.82 -11.53
N TRP A 159 1.91 -15.92 -11.82
CA TRP A 159 3.01 -16.23 -12.76
C TRP A 159 4.00 -17.29 -12.24
N GLY A 160 3.94 -17.62 -10.96
CA GLY A 160 4.84 -18.61 -10.35
C GLY A 160 6.32 -18.16 -10.30
N LYS A 161 6.60 -16.93 -10.73
CA LYS A 161 7.92 -16.31 -10.72
C LYS A 161 7.89 -15.08 -9.81
N LYS A 162 8.92 -14.96 -8.97
CA LYS A 162 9.22 -13.76 -8.19
C LYS A 162 10.44 -13.10 -8.82
N PHE A 163 10.25 -11.84 -9.22
CA PHE A 163 11.33 -11.03 -9.77
C PHE A 163 12.17 -10.44 -8.65
N LEU A 164 13.39 -10.06 -8.95
CA LEU A 164 14.22 -9.34 -7.99
C LEU A 164 13.57 -8.03 -7.58
N ALA A 165 13.81 -7.62 -6.34
CA ALA A 165 13.36 -6.31 -5.86
C ALA A 165 13.98 -5.20 -6.72
N ILE A 166 13.14 -4.32 -7.26
CA ILE A 166 13.59 -3.18 -8.05
C ILE A 166 14.07 -2.06 -7.11
N SER A 167 15.17 -1.42 -7.45
CA SER A 167 15.58 -0.19 -6.77
C SER A 167 14.77 1.00 -7.30
N PHE A 168 14.39 1.89 -6.40
CA PHE A 168 13.80 3.19 -6.77
C PHE A 168 14.88 4.23 -7.11
N ASP A 169 16.17 3.85 -7.03
CA ASP A 169 17.28 4.66 -7.49
C ASP A 169 17.40 4.54 -9.02
N PRO A 170 17.19 5.61 -9.78
CA PRO A 170 17.23 5.58 -11.24
C PRO A 170 18.61 5.24 -11.81
N ASP A 171 19.67 5.39 -11.01
CA ASP A 171 21.04 5.07 -11.42
C ASP A 171 21.37 3.57 -11.23
N GLN A 172 20.53 2.82 -10.53
CA GLN A 172 20.73 1.39 -10.31
C GLN A 172 20.14 0.59 -11.48
N LYS A 173 21.00 -0.17 -12.16
CA LYS A 173 20.56 -1.08 -13.23
C LYS A 173 19.81 -2.27 -12.64
N TYR A 174 18.67 -2.58 -13.26
CA TYR A 174 17.94 -3.81 -12.98
C TYR A 174 18.51 -4.96 -13.81
N GLU A 175 18.85 -6.06 -13.18
CA GLU A 175 19.60 -7.17 -13.81
C GLU A 175 18.70 -8.27 -14.39
N GLU A 176 17.39 -8.19 -14.19
CA GLU A 176 16.44 -9.22 -14.62
C GLU A 176 15.52 -8.69 -15.71
N GLU A 177 15.17 -9.56 -16.67
CA GLU A 177 14.19 -9.23 -17.69
C GLU A 177 12.78 -9.27 -17.11
N LEU A 178 12.11 -8.14 -17.11
CA LEU A 178 10.71 -8.03 -16.71
C LEU A 178 9.81 -8.42 -17.89
N PRO A 179 8.61 -8.98 -17.63
CA PRO A 179 7.63 -9.19 -18.69
C PRO A 179 7.20 -7.83 -19.27
N GLU A 180 6.74 -7.85 -20.53
CA GLU A 180 6.11 -6.68 -21.11
C GLU A 180 4.90 -6.28 -20.24
N VAL A 181 4.89 -5.05 -19.82
CA VAL A 181 3.79 -4.43 -19.05
C VAL A 181 3.23 -3.27 -19.87
N PRO A 182 1.94 -2.92 -19.71
CA PRO A 182 1.31 -1.84 -20.47
C PRO A 182 2.01 -0.50 -20.35
#